data_ab1d67af05550a85793db6f5ef9c9fa6
#
_entry.id   ab1d67af05550a85793db6f5ef9c9fa6
#
_cell.length_a   1.000
_cell.length_b   1.000
_cell.length_c   1.000
_cell.angle_alpha   90.00
_cell.angle_beta   90.00
_cell.angle_gamma   90.00
#
_symmetry.space_group_name_H-M   'P 1'
#
loop_
_entity.id
_entity.type
_entity.pdbx_description
1 polymer ?
#
loop_
_entity_poly.entity_id
_entity_poly.type
_entity_poly.pdbx_seq_one_letter_code
_entity_poly.pdbx_strand_id
1 'polypeptide(L)'
;MAGERILIVDDEADIVELLRDVLAAEGYAVDAAPTAAGALQLIRENIYDLALLDFNLPDMDGVMLHREIRQMDSELASRAIFMSGYLQSDVNLGYYKAQSGGFLAKPFDIRDVLTQVRAVLGGDR
;
A
#
# COMPACT_ATOMS: atom_id res chain seq x y z
N MET A 1 -10.55 5.15 -12.97
CA MET A 1 -10.05 6.14 -13.93
C MET A 1 -8.55 6.11 -13.98
N ALA A 2 -7.98 6.10 -15.16
CA ALA A 2 -6.53 6.15 -15.28
C ALA A 2 -6.01 7.45 -14.72
N GLY A 3 -4.81 7.43 -14.17
CA GLY A 3 -4.19 8.62 -13.62
C GLY A 3 -4.14 8.69 -12.12
N GLU A 4 -4.82 7.78 -11.42
CA GLU A 4 -4.65 7.73 -9.97
C GLU A 4 -3.20 7.40 -9.65
N ARG A 5 -2.72 7.96 -8.54
CA ARG A 5 -1.33 7.77 -8.12
C ARG A 5 -1.25 6.79 -6.96
N ILE A 6 -0.38 5.82 -7.11
CA ILE A 6 -0.19 4.76 -6.11
C ILE A 6 1.24 4.82 -5.59
N LEU A 7 1.38 4.75 -4.27
CA LEU A 7 2.68 4.67 -3.62
C LEU A 7 2.91 3.24 -3.15
N ILE A 8 4.05 2.67 -3.52
CA ILE A 8 4.47 1.34 -3.06
C ILE A 8 5.56 1.52 -2.03
N VAL A 9 5.38 0.95 -0.85
CA VAL A 9 6.39 1.01 0.22
C VAL A 9 6.80 -0.40 0.55
N ASP A 10 7.96 -0.80 0.04
CA ASP A 10 8.48 -2.17 0.19
C ASP A 10 9.96 -2.13 -0.11
N ASP A 11 10.77 -2.81 0.70
CA ASP A 11 12.21 -2.82 0.50
C ASP A 11 12.69 -3.95 -0.42
N GLU A 12 11.79 -4.81 -0.87
CA GLU A 12 12.13 -5.88 -1.80
C GLU A 12 12.00 -5.39 -3.24
N ALA A 13 13.13 -5.18 -3.88
CA ALA A 13 13.17 -4.60 -5.23
C ALA A 13 12.34 -5.40 -6.25
N ASP A 14 12.37 -6.72 -6.14
CA ASP A 14 11.62 -7.56 -7.08
C ASP A 14 10.12 -7.37 -6.96
N ILE A 15 9.62 -7.22 -5.74
CA ILE A 15 8.21 -6.98 -5.49
C ILE A 15 7.81 -5.62 -6.04
N VAL A 16 8.63 -4.61 -5.76
CA VAL A 16 8.36 -3.24 -6.24
C VAL A 16 8.31 -3.21 -7.76
N GLU A 17 9.25 -3.85 -8.42
CA GLU A 17 9.31 -3.85 -9.87
C GLU A 17 8.09 -4.55 -10.48
N LEU A 18 7.72 -5.68 -9.91
CA LEU A 18 6.54 -6.41 -10.36
C LEU A 18 5.28 -5.56 -10.21
N LEU A 19 5.08 -4.99 -9.04
CA LEU A 19 3.90 -4.18 -8.78
C LEU A 19 3.86 -2.94 -9.66
N ARG A 20 5.01 -2.30 -9.84
CA ARG A 20 5.09 -1.11 -10.69
C ARG A 20 4.66 -1.44 -12.11
N ASP A 21 5.18 -2.54 -12.66
CA ASP A 21 4.85 -2.93 -14.03
C ASP A 21 3.35 -3.25 -14.18
N VAL A 22 2.82 -4.01 -13.24
CA VAL A 22 1.41 -4.41 -13.28
C VAL A 22 0.49 -3.20 -13.18
N LEU A 23 0.77 -2.32 -12.25
CA LEU A 23 -0.10 -1.16 -12.00
C LEU A 23 0.04 -0.12 -13.11
N ALA A 24 1.26 0.09 -13.62
CA ALA A 24 1.45 1.02 -14.72
C ALA A 24 0.72 0.55 -15.96
N ALA A 25 0.67 -0.75 -16.19
CA ALA A 25 -0.06 -1.31 -17.33
C ALA A 25 -1.55 -1.03 -17.24
N GLU A 26 -2.07 -0.80 -16.04
CA GLU A 26 -3.48 -0.47 -15.84
C GLU A 26 -3.75 1.04 -15.92
N GLY A 27 -2.71 1.83 -16.14
CA GLY A 27 -2.87 3.28 -16.28
C GLY A 27 -2.60 4.08 -15.02
N TYR A 28 -2.18 3.45 -13.94
CA TYR A 28 -1.88 4.15 -12.71
C TYR A 28 -0.49 4.77 -12.77
N ALA A 29 -0.32 5.92 -12.12
CA ALA A 29 0.99 6.51 -11.90
C ALA A 29 1.55 5.91 -10.60
N VAL A 30 2.81 5.46 -10.63
CA VAL A 30 3.36 4.68 -9.53
C VAL A 30 4.67 5.28 -9.06
N ASP A 31 4.77 5.52 -7.76
CA ASP A 31 6.03 5.86 -7.10
C ASP A 31 6.32 4.77 -6.07
N ALA A 32 7.58 4.64 -5.69
CA ALA A 32 7.97 3.63 -4.73
C ALA A 32 9.01 4.17 -3.76
N ALA A 33 8.97 3.68 -2.53
CA ALA A 33 9.96 4.00 -1.52
C ALA A 33 10.36 2.70 -0.82
N PRO A 34 11.66 2.47 -0.60
CA PRO A 34 12.12 1.26 0.09
C PRO A 34 12.08 1.36 1.59
N THR A 35 11.80 2.54 2.13
CA THR A 35 11.76 2.76 3.59
C THR A 35 10.55 3.59 3.96
N ALA A 36 10.18 3.52 5.24
CA ALA A 36 9.08 4.33 5.75
C ALA A 36 9.42 5.82 5.69
N ALA A 37 10.66 6.18 6.02
CA ALA A 37 11.09 7.58 5.96
C ALA A 37 10.95 8.15 4.54
N GLY A 38 11.36 7.37 3.55
CA GLY A 38 11.22 7.77 2.16
C GLY A 38 9.76 7.92 1.74
N ALA A 39 8.91 7.01 2.21
CA ALA A 39 7.49 7.07 1.94
C ALA A 39 6.86 8.33 2.51
N LEU A 40 7.18 8.65 3.76
CA LEU A 40 6.62 9.84 4.40
C LEU A 40 7.06 11.11 3.70
N GLN A 41 8.30 11.13 3.22
CA GLN A 41 8.79 12.27 2.44
C GLN A 41 7.99 12.45 1.15
N LEU A 42 7.74 11.35 0.43
CA LEU A 42 6.96 11.41 -0.79
C LEU A 42 5.52 11.86 -0.52
N ILE A 43 4.94 11.42 0.59
CA ILE A 43 3.57 11.80 0.94
C ILE A 43 3.48 13.29 1.26
N ARG A 44 4.54 13.87 1.84
CA ARG A 44 4.56 15.31 2.10
C ARG A 44 4.61 16.11 0.80
N GLU A 45 5.20 15.56 -0.23
CA GLU A 45 5.45 16.29 -1.48
C GLU A 45 4.45 15.99 -2.58
N ASN A 46 3.68 14.94 -2.44
CA ASN A 46 2.76 14.48 -3.49
C ASN A 46 1.45 14.02 -2.89
N ILE A 47 0.42 13.98 -3.73
CA ILE A 47 -0.88 13.43 -3.33
C ILE A 47 -1.01 12.04 -3.94
N TYR A 48 -1.30 11.06 -3.10
CA TYR A 48 -1.50 9.67 -3.55
C TYR A 48 -2.94 9.26 -3.28
N ASP A 49 -3.46 8.43 -4.15
CA ASP A 49 -4.82 7.90 -4.03
C ASP A 49 -4.87 6.58 -3.29
N LEU A 50 -3.75 5.88 -3.25
CA LEU A 50 -3.66 4.58 -2.62
C LEU A 50 -2.21 4.29 -2.25
N ALA A 51 -1.99 3.54 -1.18
CA ALA A 51 -0.65 3.11 -0.78
C ALA A 51 -0.65 1.61 -0.53
N LEU A 52 0.40 0.94 -1.02
CA LEU A 52 0.67 -0.46 -0.72
C LEU A 52 1.81 -0.48 0.29
N LEU A 53 1.55 -0.98 1.49
CA LEU A 53 2.49 -0.88 2.61
C LEU A 53 2.94 -2.26 3.08
N ASP A 54 4.25 -2.49 3.04
CA ASP A 54 4.82 -3.71 3.61
C ASP A 54 4.80 -3.59 5.15
N PHE A 55 4.45 -4.66 5.83
CA PHE A 55 4.48 -4.72 7.29
C PHE A 55 5.90 -4.61 7.83
N ASN A 56 6.88 -5.15 7.11
CA ASN A 56 8.23 -5.30 7.61
C ASN A 56 9.20 -4.43 6.83
N LEU A 57 9.26 -3.16 7.20
CA LEU A 57 10.20 -2.23 6.59
C LEU A 57 11.46 -2.15 7.45
N PRO A 58 12.60 -1.75 6.86
CA PRO A 58 13.85 -1.74 7.62
C PRO A 58 13.90 -0.73 8.75
N ASP A 59 13.16 0.36 8.65
CA ASP A 59 13.22 1.45 9.63
C ASP A 59 11.98 1.60 10.50
N MET A 60 10.88 0.92 10.14
CA MET A 60 9.62 1.09 10.89
C MET A 60 8.67 -0.02 10.47
N ASP A 61 7.88 -0.55 11.40
CA ASP A 61 6.89 -1.54 10.99
C ASP A 61 5.71 -0.84 10.29
N GLY A 62 4.93 -1.64 9.57
CA GLY A 62 3.84 -1.11 8.77
C GLY A 62 2.74 -0.45 9.58
N VAL A 63 2.57 -0.90 10.82
CA VAL A 63 1.55 -0.32 11.72
C VAL A 63 1.89 1.11 12.07
N MET A 64 3.16 1.32 12.45
CA MET A 64 3.61 2.65 12.82
C MET A 64 3.57 3.58 11.62
N LEU A 65 3.97 3.07 10.46
CA LEU A 65 3.90 3.85 9.23
C LEU A 65 2.45 4.24 8.93
N HIS A 66 1.53 3.31 9.07
CA HIS A 66 0.12 3.59 8.81
C HIS A 66 -0.42 4.67 9.76
N ARG A 67 0.01 4.63 11.02
CA ARG A 67 -0.38 5.67 11.98
C ARG A 67 0.14 7.04 11.58
N GLU A 68 1.39 7.11 11.12
CA GLU A 68 1.96 8.36 10.66
C GLU A 68 1.22 8.89 9.45
N ILE A 69 0.90 8.01 8.52
CA ILE A 69 0.14 8.40 7.34
C ILE A 69 -1.23 8.93 7.72
N ARG A 70 -1.89 8.28 8.68
CA ARG A 70 -3.22 8.70 9.09
C ARG A 70 -3.21 10.11 9.69
N GLN A 71 -2.14 10.48 10.37
CA GLN A 71 -2.02 11.82 10.90
C GLN A 71 -1.80 12.87 9.82
N MET A 72 -1.14 12.47 8.72
CA MET A 72 -0.85 13.38 7.62
C MET A 72 -1.99 13.44 6.61
N ASP A 73 -2.62 12.30 6.35
CA ASP A 73 -3.64 12.15 5.31
C ASP A 73 -4.51 10.95 5.67
N SER A 74 -5.60 11.24 6.36
CA SER A 74 -6.47 10.16 6.85
C SER A 74 -7.17 9.42 5.71
N GLU A 75 -7.42 10.09 4.58
CA GLU A 75 -8.02 9.42 3.43
C GLU A 75 -7.06 8.41 2.82
N LEU A 76 -5.81 8.79 2.68
CA LEU A 76 -4.82 7.87 2.15
C LEU A 76 -4.67 6.67 3.08
N ALA A 77 -4.66 6.88 4.39
CA ALA A 77 -4.57 5.79 5.35
C ALA A 77 -5.72 4.80 5.19
N SER A 78 -6.92 5.30 4.92
CA SER A 78 -8.09 4.42 4.72
C SER A 78 -8.04 3.67 3.41
N ARG A 79 -7.19 4.11 2.49
CA ARG A 79 -6.98 3.46 1.19
C ARG A 79 -5.65 2.71 1.12
N ALA A 80 -5.04 2.46 2.26
CA ALA A 80 -3.80 1.69 2.30
C ALA A 80 -4.11 0.20 2.28
N ILE A 81 -3.32 -0.55 1.52
CA ILE A 81 -3.42 -2.01 1.48
C ILE A 81 -2.12 -2.55 2.08
N PHE A 82 -2.24 -3.34 3.14
CA PHE A 82 -1.07 -3.94 3.77
C PHE A 82 -0.61 -5.17 3.01
N MET A 83 0.69 -5.41 2.98
CA MET A 83 1.29 -6.59 2.38
C MET A 83 2.16 -7.28 3.43
N SER A 84 2.04 -8.60 3.55
CA SER A 84 2.84 -9.34 4.53
C SER A 84 3.02 -10.79 4.12
N GLY A 85 4.19 -11.33 4.44
CA GLY A 85 4.45 -12.75 4.29
C GLY A 85 4.00 -13.59 5.47
N TYR A 86 3.52 -12.93 6.52
CA TYR A 86 3.10 -13.61 7.75
C TYR A 86 1.66 -13.29 8.05
N LEU A 87 0.84 -14.33 8.19
CA LEU A 87 -0.57 -14.17 8.49
C LEU A 87 -0.94 -14.57 9.91
N GLN A 88 0.03 -14.96 10.70
CA GLN A 88 -0.23 -15.52 12.00
C GLN A 88 -0.51 -14.48 13.09
N SER A 89 -0.40 -13.22 12.79
CA SER A 89 -0.70 -12.16 13.76
C SER A 89 -2.19 -11.84 13.73
N ASP A 90 -3.00 -12.79 14.10
CA ASP A 90 -4.45 -12.66 14.00
C ASP A 90 -5.02 -11.52 14.81
N VAL A 91 -4.41 -11.24 15.94
CA VAL A 91 -4.85 -10.14 16.82
C VAL A 91 -4.78 -8.82 16.08
N ASN A 92 -3.70 -8.64 15.32
CA ASN A 92 -3.48 -7.38 14.61
C ASN A 92 -4.22 -7.35 13.29
N LEU A 93 -4.45 -8.50 12.68
CA LEU A 93 -5.06 -8.57 11.36
C LEU A 93 -6.46 -7.94 11.35
N GLY A 94 -7.26 -8.21 12.36
CA GLY A 94 -8.59 -7.60 12.47
C GLY A 94 -8.51 -6.09 12.55
N TYR A 95 -7.56 -5.58 13.33
CA TYR A 95 -7.34 -4.14 13.46
C TYR A 95 -7.00 -3.53 12.10
N TYR A 96 -6.08 -4.15 11.38
CA TYR A 96 -5.62 -3.59 10.10
C TYR A 96 -6.71 -3.63 9.05
N LYS A 97 -7.49 -4.67 9.03
CA LYS A 97 -8.61 -4.75 8.10
C LYS A 97 -9.63 -3.66 8.37
N ALA A 98 -9.81 -3.30 9.64
CA ALA A 98 -10.76 -2.27 10.01
C ALA A 98 -10.25 -0.86 9.72
N GLN A 99 -8.92 -0.68 9.74
CA GLN A 99 -8.31 0.65 9.62
C GLN A 99 -7.76 0.95 8.22
N SER A 100 -7.78 -0.02 7.33
CA SER A 100 -7.16 0.12 6.01
C SER A 100 -8.12 -0.31 4.92
N GLY A 101 -7.66 -0.21 3.68
CA GLY A 101 -8.44 -0.61 2.52
C GLY A 101 -8.38 -2.09 2.22
N GLY A 102 -7.37 -2.80 2.71
CA GLY A 102 -7.24 -4.21 2.42
C GLY A 102 -5.94 -4.82 2.88
N PHE A 103 -5.75 -6.07 2.52
CA PHE A 103 -4.59 -6.83 2.94
C PHE A 103 -4.22 -7.86 1.87
N LEU A 104 -2.95 -7.94 1.53
CA LEU A 104 -2.42 -8.90 0.56
C LEU A 104 -1.38 -9.79 1.25
N ALA A 105 -1.58 -11.10 1.16
CA ALA A 105 -0.62 -12.06 1.68
C ALA A 105 0.46 -12.30 0.62
N LYS A 106 1.72 -12.30 1.03
CA LYS A 106 2.83 -12.65 0.15
C LYS A 106 3.10 -14.15 0.23
N PRO A 107 3.35 -14.83 -0.86
CA PRO A 107 3.29 -14.34 -2.24
C PRO A 107 1.86 -14.14 -2.69
N PHE A 108 1.62 -13.08 -3.44
CA PHE A 108 0.27 -12.77 -3.91
C PHE A 108 0.14 -13.04 -5.41
N ASP A 109 -1.10 -13.20 -5.83
CA ASP A 109 -1.46 -13.31 -7.22
C ASP A 109 -1.68 -11.90 -7.76
N ILE A 110 -1.19 -11.64 -8.97
CA ILE A 110 -1.37 -10.33 -9.60
C ILE A 110 -2.85 -9.96 -9.69
N ARG A 111 -3.73 -10.94 -9.92
CA ARG A 111 -5.16 -10.68 -10.00
C ARG A 111 -5.73 -10.20 -8.68
N ASP A 112 -5.21 -10.71 -7.57
CA ASP A 112 -5.65 -10.25 -6.25
C ASP A 112 -5.23 -8.81 -6.02
N VAL A 113 -4.03 -8.45 -6.44
CA VAL A 113 -3.54 -7.07 -6.35
C VAL A 113 -4.49 -6.14 -7.09
N LEU A 114 -4.76 -6.44 -8.35
CA LEU A 114 -5.61 -5.60 -9.18
C LEU A 114 -7.04 -5.54 -8.64
N THR A 115 -7.56 -6.65 -8.15
CA THR A 115 -8.90 -6.70 -7.59
C THR A 115 -9.00 -5.77 -6.38
N GLN A 116 -8.04 -5.84 -5.47
CA GLN A 116 -8.08 -5.00 -4.28
C GLN A 116 -7.84 -3.53 -4.59
N VAL A 117 -6.91 -3.24 -5.49
CA VAL A 117 -6.65 -1.86 -5.89
C VAL A 117 -7.90 -1.24 -6.49
N ARG A 118 -8.55 -1.96 -7.40
CA ARG A 118 -9.77 -1.46 -8.03
C ARG A 118 -10.89 -1.28 -7.02
N ALA A 119 -11.02 -2.22 -6.08
CA ALA A 119 -12.06 -2.12 -5.06
C ALA A 119 -11.86 -0.88 -4.18
N VAL A 120 -10.63 -0.58 -3.83
CA VAL A 120 -10.35 0.59 -2.99
C VAL A 120 -10.54 1.88 -3.77
N LEU A 121 -10.08 1.94 -4.99
CA LEU A 121 -10.11 3.18 -5.78
C LEU A 121 -11.43 3.41 -6.48
N GLY A 122 -12.08 2.35 -6.91
CA GLY A 122 -13.28 2.46 -7.71
C GLY A 122 -14.47 1.71 -7.19
N GLY A 123 -14.40 1.21 -5.96
CA GLY A 123 -15.39 0.29 -5.45
C GLY A 123 -16.79 0.87 -5.31
N ASP A 124 -16.91 2.15 -5.33
CA ASP A 124 -18.19 2.83 -5.17
C ASP A 124 -18.92 3.06 -6.50
N ARG A 125 -18.35 2.60 -7.58
CA ARG A 125 -18.94 2.83 -8.89
C ARG A 125 -19.58 1.62 -9.49
#